data_bb078ae22ad80bdb177a476715a050a3
#
_entry.id   bb078ae22ad80bdb177a476715a050a3
#
_cell.length_a   1.000
_cell.length_b   1.000
_cell.length_c   1.000
_cell.angle_alpha   90.00
_cell.angle_beta   90.00
_cell.angle_gamma   90.00
#
_symmetry.space_group_name_H-M   'P 1'
#
loop_
_entity.id
_entity.type
_entity.pdbx_description
1 polymer ?
#
loop_
_entity_poly.entity_id
_entity_poly.type
_entity_poly.pdbx_seq_one_letter_code
_entity_poly.pdbx_strand_id
1 'polypeptide(L)'
;IVSLLGIFENFGLSAFPMQKPAWSDDSGWQEESFLENALTTDEERFRRTFKFLSQFPDLGIKGITVGWLKHALKRTNDFKSMDWSSEIKRPLLLLDATNDKLVNSSLNKELLGQSDLTTIVSLESQHEIMMEKDEIRKGLGSY
;
A
#
# COMPACT_ATOMS: atom_id res chain seq x y z
N ILE A 1 0.08 6.05 11.12
CA ILE A 1 0.01 6.69 9.77
C ILE A 1 -1.16 7.66 9.72
N VAL A 2 -2.38 7.29 10.14
CA VAL A 2 -3.56 8.17 10.13
C VAL A 2 -3.36 9.43 10.98
N SER A 3 -2.62 9.34 12.10
CA SER A 3 -2.33 10.49 12.98
C SER A 3 -1.33 11.49 12.37
N LEU A 4 -0.39 11.03 11.56
CA LEU A 4 0.58 11.89 10.86
C LEU A 4 -0.07 12.63 9.68
N LEU A 5 -1.01 12.00 8.97
CA LEU A 5 -1.76 12.63 7.88
C LEU A 5 -2.55 13.85 8.36
N GLY A 6 -3.16 13.80 9.54
CA GLY A 6 -3.89 14.94 10.13
C GLY A 6 -3.00 16.15 10.46
N ILE A 7 -1.72 15.94 10.75
CA ILE A 7 -0.77 17.03 10.99
C ILE A 7 -0.40 17.73 9.68
N PHE A 8 -0.24 16.99 8.60
CA PHE A 8 0.10 17.56 7.29
C PHE A 8 -1.06 18.32 6.62
N GLU A 9 -2.29 17.91 6.87
CA GLU A 9 -3.47 18.66 6.39
C GLU A 9 -3.57 20.04 7.02
N ASN A 10 -3.13 20.20 8.27
CA ASN A 10 -3.21 21.48 8.99
C ASN A 10 -2.03 22.44 8.73
N PHE A 11 -0.87 21.94 8.31
CA PHE A 11 0.35 22.76 8.12
C PHE A 11 0.69 23.11 6.66
N GLY A 12 -0.07 22.64 5.69
CA GLY A 12 0.16 22.96 4.27
C GLY A 12 1.46 22.38 3.73
N LEU A 13 1.40 21.20 3.11
CA LEU A 13 2.52 20.53 2.43
C LEU A 13 3.29 21.42 1.42
N SER A 14 2.72 22.58 1.05
CA SER A 14 3.33 23.55 0.14
C SER A 14 4.59 24.23 0.69
N ALA A 15 4.76 24.25 2.02
CA ALA A 15 5.90 24.88 2.67
C ALA A 15 7.18 24.03 2.70
N PHE A 16 7.10 22.75 2.33
CA PHE A 16 8.23 21.82 2.39
C PHE A 16 8.86 21.59 1.01
N PRO A 17 10.20 21.51 0.92
CA PRO A 17 10.86 21.15 -0.32
C PRO A 17 10.42 19.75 -0.80
N MET A 18 9.98 19.67 -2.06
CA MET A 18 9.40 18.45 -2.67
C MET A 18 10.32 17.23 -2.65
N GLN A 19 11.64 17.46 -2.59
CA GLN A 19 12.67 16.41 -2.65
C GLN A 19 13.14 15.94 -1.28
N LYS A 20 12.76 16.63 -0.18
CA LYS A 20 13.11 16.16 1.15
C LYS A 20 12.33 14.93 1.53
N PRO A 21 12.97 13.94 2.22
CA PRO A 21 12.24 12.86 2.88
C PRO A 21 11.20 13.44 3.84
N ALA A 22 10.01 12.83 3.85
CA ALA A 22 8.93 13.28 4.73
C ALA A 22 9.23 12.99 6.22
N TRP A 23 10.00 11.93 6.49
CA TRP A 23 10.38 11.47 7.84
C TRP A 23 11.54 10.48 7.79
N SER A 24 12.64 10.76 7.19
CA SER A 24 13.84 9.93 7.33
C SER A 24 14.86 10.63 8.20
N ASP A 25 15.48 9.88 9.08
CA ASP A 25 16.82 10.17 9.48
C ASP A 25 17.80 9.75 8.37
N ASP A 26 19.02 10.22 8.42
CA ASP A 26 20.05 9.87 7.41
C ASP A 26 20.63 8.45 7.60
N SER A 27 19.96 7.58 8.39
CA SER A 27 20.46 6.25 8.76
C SER A 27 20.50 5.24 7.61
N GLY A 28 19.90 5.57 6.48
CA GLY A 28 19.82 4.66 5.33
C GLY A 28 18.71 3.61 5.51
N TRP A 29 18.71 2.63 4.60
CA TRP A 29 17.81 1.50 4.71
C TRP A 29 18.17 0.63 5.93
N GLN A 30 17.17 0.26 6.73
CA GLN A 30 17.31 -0.63 7.87
C GLN A 30 16.36 -1.81 7.73
N GLU A 31 16.79 -2.98 8.18
CA GLU A 31 15.94 -4.16 8.22
C GLU A 31 14.87 -3.99 9.31
N GLU A 32 13.61 -4.14 8.90
CA GLU A 32 12.48 -4.12 9.83
C GLU A 32 12.33 -5.46 10.55
N SER A 33 11.78 -5.41 11.76
CA SER A 33 11.43 -6.61 12.51
C SER A 33 10.21 -7.29 11.87
N PHE A 34 10.29 -8.61 11.65
CA PHE A 34 9.13 -9.37 11.16
C PHE A 34 7.90 -9.22 12.06
N LEU A 35 8.09 -9.09 13.37
CA LEU A 35 6.98 -8.94 14.33
C LEU A 35 6.22 -7.62 14.18
N GLU A 36 6.86 -6.61 13.62
CA GLU A 36 6.29 -5.26 13.42
C GLU A 36 5.81 -5.04 11.98
N ASN A 37 6.09 -6.00 11.08
CA ASN A 37 5.71 -5.85 9.68
C ASN A 37 4.19 -5.90 9.48
N ALA A 38 3.71 -5.15 8.49
CA ALA A 38 2.32 -5.11 8.07
C ALA A 38 2.13 -5.67 6.64
N LEU A 39 3.18 -6.28 6.07
CA LEU A 39 3.20 -6.68 4.66
C LEU A 39 2.69 -8.10 4.45
N THR A 40 3.15 -9.05 5.26
CA THR A 40 2.87 -10.48 5.03
C THR A 40 2.95 -11.30 6.32
N THR A 41 2.23 -12.41 6.38
CA THR A 41 2.34 -13.41 7.45
C THR A 41 3.39 -14.49 7.16
N ASP A 42 4.04 -14.46 5.98
CA ASP A 42 5.09 -15.39 5.58
C ASP A 42 6.48 -14.83 5.93
N GLU A 43 7.04 -15.32 7.02
CA GLU A 43 8.36 -14.87 7.51
C GLU A 43 9.49 -15.20 6.53
N GLU A 44 9.43 -16.34 5.85
CA GLU A 44 10.48 -16.72 4.90
C GLU A 44 10.53 -15.75 3.70
N ARG A 45 9.38 -15.43 3.14
CA ARG A 45 9.27 -14.47 2.02
C ARG A 45 9.66 -13.07 2.45
N PHE A 46 9.23 -12.65 3.65
CA PHE A 46 9.65 -11.38 4.23
C PHE A 46 11.17 -11.29 4.33
N ARG A 47 11.81 -12.25 5.00
CA ARG A 47 13.28 -12.28 5.19
C ARG A 47 14.05 -12.38 3.86
N ARG A 48 13.51 -13.07 2.86
CA ARG A 48 14.13 -13.15 1.54
C ARG A 48 14.26 -11.77 0.89
N THR A 49 13.24 -10.92 1.00
CA THR A 49 13.28 -9.55 0.47
C THR A 49 14.33 -8.72 1.19
N PHE A 50 14.39 -8.78 2.51
CA PHE A 50 15.39 -8.05 3.28
C PHE A 50 16.82 -8.56 3.05
N LYS A 51 17.00 -9.86 2.92
CA LYS A 51 18.30 -10.44 2.53
C LYS A 51 18.78 -9.93 1.18
N PHE A 52 17.88 -9.76 0.22
CA PHE A 52 18.23 -9.18 -1.07
C PHE A 52 18.65 -7.71 -0.91
N LEU A 53 17.88 -6.90 -0.20
CA LEU A 53 18.20 -5.50 0.06
C LEU A 53 19.50 -5.30 0.87
N SER A 54 19.82 -6.22 1.78
CA SER A 54 21.10 -6.17 2.52
C SER A 54 22.31 -6.42 1.63
N GLN A 55 22.14 -7.20 0.55
CA GLN A 55 23.19 -7.41 -0.46
C GLN A 55 23.29 -6.25 -1.46
N PHE A 56 22.20 -5.55 -1.70
CA PHE A 56 22.10 -4.45 -2.66
C PHE A 56 21.42 -3.22 -2.02
N PRO A 57 22.07 -2.59 -1.04
CA PRO A 57 21.45 -1.50 -0.25
C PRO A 57 21.07 -0.28 -1.09
N ASP A 58 21.72 -0.08 -2.23
CA ASP A 58 21.41 1.01 -3.16
C ASP A 58 20.03 0.87 -3.83
N LEU A 59 19.44 -0.34 -3.80
CA LEU A 59 18.08 -0.61 -4.28
C LEU A 59 17.03 -0.31 -3.20
N GLY A 60 17.44 -0.12 -1.96
CA GLY A 60 16.56 0.22 -0.85
C GLY A 60 16.09 1.67 -0.94
N ILE A 61 14.77 1.88 -0.92
CA ILE A 61 14.19 3.23 -0.84
C ILE A 61 14.25 3.69 0.62
N LYS A 62 14.93 4.84 0.85
CA LYS A 62 15.14 5.41 2.20
C LYS A 62 13.93 6.15 2.77
N GLY A 63 12.74 5.87 2.27
CA GLY A 63 11.51 6.54 2.66
C GLY A 63 10.86 7.32 1.52
N ILE A 64 9.67 7.84 1.77
CA ILE A 64 8.91 8.62 0.80
C ILE A 64 9.25 10.10 0.90
N THR A 65 9.26 10.79 -0.25
CA THR A 65 9.47 12.24 -0.29
C THR A 65 8.19 12.99 0.00
N VAL A 66 8.30 14.25 0.42
CA VAL A 66 7.16 15.16 0.57
C VAL A 66 6.39 15.30 -0.74
N GLY A 67 7.10 15.33 -1.87
CA GLY A 67 6.50 15.37 -3.21
C GLY A 67 5.64 14.13 -3.49
N TRP A 68 6.16 12.95 -3.21
CA TRP A 68 5.41 11.70 -3.36
C TRP A 68 4.14 11.72 -2.49
N LEU A 69 4.28 12.07 -1.21
CA LEU A 69 3.15 12.13 -0.28
C LEU A 69 2.06 13.09 -0.75
N LYS A 70 2.44 14.29 -1.18
CA LYS A 70 1.51 15.29 -1.72
C LYS A 70 0.73 14.75 -2.93
N HIS A 71 1.42 14.10 -3.87
CA HIS A 71 0.76 13.54 -5.05
C HIS A 71 -0.11 12.33 -4.70
N ALA A 72 0.32 11.47 -3.77
CA ALA A 72 -0.47 10.33 -3.30
C ALA A 72 -1.78 10.79 -2.64
N LEU A 73 -1.71 11.79 -1.74
CA LEU A 73 -2.89 12.36 -1.09
C LEU A 73 -3.84 13.00 -2.11
N LYS A 74 -3.30 13.78 -3.05
CA LYS A 74 -4.11 14.37 -4.12
C LYS A 74 -4.83 13.29 -4.92
N ARG A 75 -4.11 12.24 -5.35
CA ARG A 75 -4.70 11.15 -6.14
C ARG A 75 -5.73 10.34 -5.35
N THR A 76 -5.49 10.11 -4.07
CA THR A 76 -6.49 9.45 -3.21
C THR A 76 -7.79 10.26 -3.14
N ASN A 77 -7.70 11.57 -3.04
CA ASN A 77 -8.87 12.44 -3.04
C ASN A 77 -9.55 12.48 -4.42
N ASP A 78 -8.78 12.54 -5.51
CA ASP A 78 -9.31 12.46 -6.88
C ASP A 78 -10.11 11.14 -7.04
N PHE A 79 -9.55 10.00 -6.61
CA PHE A 79 -10.20 8.69 -6.70
C PHE A 79 -11.52 8.59 -5.92
N LYS A 80 -11.59 9.22 -4.73
CA LYS A 80 -12.83 9.25 -3.94
C LYS A 80 -13.97 10.00 -4.63
N SER A 81 -13.66 10.95 -5.49
CA SER A 81 -14.64 11.77 -6.20
C SER A 81 -15.04 11.22 -7.58
N MET A 82 -14.40 10.13 -8.04
CA MET A 82 -14.71 9.52 -9.34
C MET A 82 -15.97 8.66 -9.26
N ASP A 83 -16.74 8.68 -10.34
CA ASP A 83 -17.85 7.73 -10.56
C ASP A 83 -17.31 6.43 -11.15
N TRP A 84 -16.94 5.50 -10.30
CA TRP A 84 -16.35 4.22 -10.70
C TRP A 84 -17.30 3.33 -11.49
N SER A 85 -18.61 3.51 -11.37
CA SER A 85 -19.59 2.79 -12.18
C SER A 85 -19.45 3.14 -13.66
N SER A 86 -19.10 4.38 -13.96
CA SER A 86 -18.89 4.85 -15.32
C SER A 86 -17.44 4.79 -15.80
N GLU A 87 -16.46 4.78 -14.90
CA GLU A 87 -15.04 4.75 -15.27
C GLU A 87 -14.53 3.35 -15.61
N ILE A 88 -15.04 2.31 -14.94
CA ILE A 88 -14.63 0.91 -15.21
C ILE A 88 -15.29 0.42 -16.48
N LYS A 89 -14.51 0.27 -17.55
CA LYS A 89 -14.99 -0.13 -18.90
C LYS A 89 -14.66 -1.58 -19.26
N ARG A 90 -13.97 -2.31 -18.39
CA ARG A 90 -13.54 -3.70 -18.62
C ARG A 90 -13.68 -4.50 -17.33
N PRO A 91 -13.81 -5.82 -17.41
CA PRO A 91 -13.80 -6.66 -16.22
C PRO A 91 -12.59 -6.35 -15.35
N LEU A 92 -12.85 -6.12 -14.06
CA LEU A 92 -11.86 -5.79 -13.03
C LEU A 92 -11.93 -6.85 -11.93
N LEU A 93 -10.79 -7.43 -11.57
CA LEU A 93 -10.64 -8.27 -10.40
C LEU A 93 -9.96 -7.46 -9.30
N LEU A 94 -10.67 -7.20 -8.20
CA LEU A 94 -10.12 -6.61 -6.98
C LEU A 94 -9.78 -7.71 -5.99
N LEU A 95 -8.50 -7.87 -5.70
CA LEU A 95 -8.03 -8.70 -4.60
C LEU A 95 -7.94 -7.84 -3.35
N ASP A 96 -8.71 -8.18 -2.33
CA ASP A 96 -8.85 -7.41 -1.11
C ASP A 96 -8.19 -8.13 0.07
N ALA A 97 -7.20 -7.51 0.68
CA ALA A 97 -6.53 -7.99 1.88
C ALA A 97 -7.31 -7.58 3.13
N THR A 98 -7.97 -8.55 3.81
CA THR A 98 -8.88 -8.23 4.93
C THR A 98 -8.15 -7.73 6.19
N ASN A 99 -6.86 -8.06 6.33
CA ASN A 99 -6.02 -7.68 7.46
C ASN A 99 -5.03 -6.55 7.09
N ASP A 100 -5.29 -5.82 6.01
CA ASP A 100 -4.45 -4.71 5.58
C ASP A 100 -4.47 -3.57 6.62
N LYS A 101 -3.28 -3.18 7.07
CA LYS A 101 -3.08 -2.08 8.03
C LYS A 101 -2.55 -0.80 7.37
N LEU A 102 -2.23 -0.86 6.08
CA LEU A 102 -1.59 0.24 5.35
C LEU A 102 -2.59 1.03 4.51
N VAL A 103 -3.57 0.35 3.91
CA VAL A 103 -4.61 0.98 3.10
C VAL A 103 -6.01 0.67 3.64
N ASN A 104 -6.97 1.51 3.26
CA ASN A 104 -8.37 1.32 3.65
C ASN A 104 -9.07 0.38 2.65
N SER A 105 -8.98 -0.92 2.89
CA SER A 105 -9.61 -1.96 2.07
C SER A 105 -11.13 -1.79 1.94
N SER A 106 -11.80 -1.36 3.00
CA SER A 106 -13.26 -1.14 2.96
C SER A 106 -13.65 -0.05 1.97
N LEU A 107 -12.87 1.04 1.92
CA LEU A 107 -13.08 2.12 0.96
C LEU A 107 -12.83 1.64 -0.48
N ASN A 108 -11.80 0.84 -0.71
CA ASN A 108 -11.53 0.28 -2.03
C ASN A 108 -12.71 -0.58 -2.54
N LYS A 109 -13.28 -1.42 -1.67
CA LYS A 109 -14.46 -2.21 -2.00
C LYS A 109 -15.69 -1.35 -2.27
N GLU A 110 -15.92 -0.33 -1.46
CA GLU A 110 -17.03 0.61 -1.63
C GLU A 110 -16.95 1.33 -2.98
N LEU A 111 -15.79 1.86 -3.32
CA LEU A 111 -15.59 2.62 -4.56
C LEU A 111 -15.66 1.74 -5.80
N LEU A 112 -14.85 0.68 -5.86
CA LEU A 112 -14.74 -0.17 -7.04
C LEU A 112 -15.92 -1.12 -7.21
N GLY A 113 -16.61 -1.47 -6.11
CA GLY A 113 -17.83 -2.27 -6.13
C GLY A 113 -19.06 -1.56 -6.69
N GLN A 114 -18.96 -0.27 -7.03
CA GLN A 114 -20.04 0.47 -7.72
C GLN A 114 -20.24 -0.01 -9.16
N SER A 115 -19.26 -0.70 -9.75
CA SER A 115 -19.34 -1.20 -11.12
C SER A 115 -19.71 -2.68 -11.14
N ASP A 116 -20.70 -3.04 -11.97
CA ASP A 116 -21.08 -4.44 -12.25
C ASP A 116 -19.95 -5.24 -12.93
N LEU A 117 -18.93 -4.57 -13.43
CA LEU A 117 -17.76 -5.20 -14.04
C LEU A 117 -16.69 -5.59 -12.98
N THR A 118 -16.87 -5.25 -11.72
CA THR A 118 -15.91 -5.55 -10.66
C THR A 118 -16.24 -6.86 -9.95
N THR A 119 -15.29 -7.78 -9.95
CA THR A 119 -15.32 -8.98 -9.11
C THR A 119 -14.41 -8.74 -7.90
N ILE A 120 -14.92 -8.90 -6.69
CA ILE A 120 -14.16 -8.71 -5.44
C ILE A 120 -13.88 -10.06 -4.80
N VAL A 121 -12.61 -10.34 -4.54
CA VAL A 121 -12.14 -11.53 -3.83
C VAL A 121 -11.40 -11.09 -2.58
N SER A 122 -11.99 -11.33 -1.41
CA SER A 122 -11.39 -11.02 -0.11
C SER A 122 -10.57 -12.20 0.39
N LEU A 123 -9.33 -11.93 0.82
CA LEU A 123 -8.37 -12.90 1.31
C LEU A 123 -7.93 -12.54 2.73
N GLU A 124 -7.77 -13.51 3.60
CA GLU A 124 -7.20 -13.31 4.94
C GLU A 124 -5.70 -13.07 4.87
N SER A 125 -5.32 -11.95 4.30
CA SER A 125 -3.93 -11.55 4.06
C SER A 125 -3.62 -10.19 4.66
N GLN A 126 -2.34 -9.93 4.86
CA GLN A 126 -1.81 -8.58 5.06
C GLN A 126 -1.64 -7.88 3.69
N HIS A 127 -0.98 -6.71 3.68
CA HIS A 127 -0.92 -5.81 2.53
C HIS A 127 -0.40 -6.45 1.24
N GLU A 128 0.63 -7.28 1.33
CA GLU A 128 1.32 -7.90 0.19
C GLU A 128 0.76 -9.29 -0.10
N ILE A 129 -0.43 -9.39 -0.68
CA ILE A 129 -1.13 -10.66 -0.96
C ILE A 129 -0.23 -11.66 -1.69
N MET A 130 0.58 -11.20 -2.65
CA MET A 130 1.47 -12.09 -3.41
C MET A 130 2.66 -12.61 -2.61
N MET A 131 2.95 -12.00 -1.47
CA MET A 131 3.98 -12.44 -0.52
C MET A 131 3.41 -13.31 0.60
N GLU A 132 2.13 -13.58 0.63
CA GLU A 132 1.52 -14.44 1.63
C GLU A 132 1.84 -15.92 1.43
N LYS A 133 1.55 -16.71 2.46
CA LYS A 133 1.68 -18.18 2.43
C LYS A 133 0.90 -18.79 1.29
N ASP A 134 1.37 -19.95 0.81
CA ASP A 134 0.77 -20.63 -0.34
C ASP A 134 -0.69 -20.99 -0.12
N GLU A 135 -1.12 -21.27 1.12
CA GLU A 135 -2.51 -21.56 1.45
C GLU A 135 -3.43 -20.40 1.10
N ILE A 136 -2.99 -19.15 1.38
CA ILE A 136 -3.74 -17.94 1.06
C ILE A 136 -3.71 -17.70 -0.45
N ARG A 137 -2.54 -17.85 -1.08
CA ARG A 137 -2.33 -17.59 -2.51
C ARG A 137 -3.03 -18.59 -3.42
N LYS A 138 -3.20 -19.85 -2.99
CA LYS A 138 -3.93 -20.88 -3.77
C LYS A 138 -5.38 -20.48 -4.05
N GLY A 139 -5.99 -19.66 -3.21
CA GLY A 139 -7.30 -19.07 -3.46
C GLY A 139 -7.36 -18.20 -4.72
N LEU A 140 -6.22 -17.75 -5.24
CA LEU A 140 -6.14 -16.93 -6.46
C LEU A 140 -6.21 -17.77 -7.75
N GLY A 141 -5.89 -19.07 -7.71
CA GLY A 141 -5.83 -19.95 -8.87
C GLY A 141 -7.18 -20.49 -9.35
N SER A 142 -8.29 -20.09 -8.72
CA SER A 142 -9.64 -20.57 -9.02
C SER A 142 -10.50 -19.54 -9.75
N TYR A 143 -9.91 -18.40 -10.16
CA TYR A 143 -10.60 -17.27 -10.80
C TYR A 143 -10.04 -16.95 -12.18
#